data_7f3569bd4a50aeafbff4db7b483f9923
#
_entry.id   7f3569bd4a50aeafbff4db7b483f9923
#
_cell.length_a   1.000
_cell.length_b   1.000
_cell.length_c   1.000
_cell.angle_alpha   90.00
_cell.angle_beta   90.00
_cell.angle_gamma   90.00
#
_symmetry.space_group_name_H-M   'P 1'
#
loop_
_entity.id
_entity.type
_entity.pdbx_description
1 polymer ?
#
loop_
_entity_poly.entity_id
_entity_poly.type
_entity_poly.pdbx_seq_one_letter_code
_entity_poly.pdbx_strand_id
1 'polypeptide(L)'
;MVKLSKGGAYLINGTEIIEDSQTALAQVAAETGSNITSEEAAKNTIAYGILKSHNTSDNMDKLKIKFDKMTSHDITFVGIIQTARASGLEKFPIPYVLTNCHNSLCAVSYTHLRAHETCADL
;
A
#
# COMPACT_ATOMS: atom_id res chain seq x y z
N MET A 1 -18.62 -7.56 15.69
CA MET A 1 -18.75 -6.08 15.93
C MET A 1 -17.40 -5.47 15.66
N VAL A 2 -17.32 -4.37 14.91
CA VAL A 2 -16.06 -3.65 14.67
C VAL A 2 -15.80 -2.76 15.88
N LYS A 3 -14.59 -2.85 16.46
CA LYS A 3 -14.13 -1.97 17.54
C LYS A 3 -13.16 -0.95 16.95
N LEU A 4 -13.36 0.32 17.22
CA LEU A 4 -12.49 1.40 16.78
C LEU A 4 -11.62 1.86 17.95
N SER A 5 -10.32 1.82 17.79
CA SER A 5 -9.36 2.35 18.75
C SER A 5 -8.98 3.78 18.34
N LYS A 6 -9.00 4.70 19.29
CA LYS A 6 -8.65 6.13 19.04
C LYS A 6 -7.14 6.39 19.08
N GLY A 7 -6.37 5.48 19.65
CA GLY A 7 -4.91 5.53 19.75
C GLY A 7 -4.25 4.43 18.95
N GLY A 8 -2.98 4.18 19.22
CA GLY A 8 -2.25 3.03 18.69
C GLY A 8 -2.79 1.71 19.26
N ALA A 9 -2.35 0.61 18.67
CA ALA A 9 -2.62 -0.72 19.19
C ALA A 9 -1.45 -1.65 18.88
N TYR A 10 -1.24 -2.64 19.73
CA TYR A 10 -0.28 -3.73 19.54
C TYR A 10 -1.01 -4.97 19.08
N LEU A 11 -0.57 -5.58 17.99
CA LEU A 11 -1.06 -6.87 17.52
C LEU A 11 -0.07 -7.96 17.97
N ILE A 12 -0.53 -8.85 18.85
CA ILE A 12 0.28 -9.92 19.40
C ILE A 12 -0.02 -11.22 18.66
N ASN A 13 1.04 -11.87 18.18
CA ASN A 13 0.97 -13.16 17.47
C ASN A 13 -0.07 -13.21 16.33
N GLY A 14 -0.42 -12.06 15.77
CA GLY A 14 -1.40 -11.95 14.68
C GLY A 14 -2.87 -12.14 15.07
N THR A 15 -3.19 -12.29 16.35
CA THR A 15 -4.53 -12.65 16.80
C THR A 15 -5.09 -11.75 17.89
N GLU A 16 -4.28 -11.24 18.79
CA GLU A 16 -4.72 -10.45 19.93
C GLU A 16 -4.35 -8.98 19.75
N ILE A 17 -5.30 -8.07 20.07
CA ILE A 17 -5.10 -6.63 19.97
C ILE A 17 -5.14 -6.03 21.38
N ILE A 18 -4.05 -5.39 21.77
CA ILE A 18 -3.94 -4.59 22.99
C ILE A 18 -3.92 -3.12 22.59
N GLU A 19 -4.92 -2.35 23.08
CA GLU A 19 -4.96 -0.90 22.84
C GLU A 19 -3.83 -0.19 23.59
N ASP A 20 -3.23 0.81 22.94
CA ASP A 20 -2.15 1.60 23.54
C ASP A 20 -2.66 2.33 24.80
N SER A 21 -2.01 2.05 25.93
CA SER A 21 -2.31 2.58 27.26
C SER A 21 -1.04 2.56 28.10
N GLN A 22 -1.08 3.19 29.25
CA GLN A 22 0.05 3.20 30.18
C GLN A 22 0.52 1.80 30.61
N THR A 23 -0.39 0.80 30.57
CA THR A 23 -0.11 -0.60 30.94
C THR A 23 0.08 -1.52 29.73
N ALA A 24 -0.09 -1.00 28.52
CA ALA A 24 -0.06 -1.83 27.30
C ALA A 24 1.27 -2.58 27.13
N LEU A 25 2.39 -1.91 27.30
CA LEU A 25 3.71 -2.53 27.17
C LEU A 25 3.96 -3.62 28.21
N ALA A 26 3.46 -3.45 29.43
CA ALA A 26 3.53 -4.49 30.46
C ALA A 26 2.68 -5.73 30.11
N GLN A 27 1.51 -5.53 29.52
CA GLN A 27 0.68 -6.62 29.01
C GLN A 27 1.34 -7.31 27.82
N VAL A 28 1.89 -6.55 26.86
CA VAL A 28 2.66 -7.09 25.73
C VAL A 28 3.83 -7.95 26.23
N ALA A 29 4.58 -7.45 27.22
CA ALA A 29 5.70 -8.20 27.81
C ALA A 29 5.24 -9.49 28.49
N ALA A 30 4.11 -9.47 29.19
CA ALA A 30 3.53 -10.65 29.82
C ALA A 30 3.13 -11.73 28.80
N GLU A 31 2.50 -11.34 27.68
CA GLU A 31 2.03 -12.26 26.65
C GLU A 31 3.16 -12.76 25.73
N THR A 32 4.15 -11.93 25.45
CA THR A 32 5.24 -12.29 24.51
C THR A 32 6.50 -12.79 25.19
N GLY A 33 6.63 -12.58 26.51
CA GLY A 33 7.84 -12.86 27.27
C GLY A 33 9.02 -11.91 26.93
N SER A 34 8.77 -10.84 26.18
CA SER A 34 9.79 -9.91 25.69
C SER A 34 9.47 -8.47 26.08
N ASN A 35 10.44 -7.78 26.67
CA ASN A 35 10.33 -6.33 26.88
C ASN A 35 10.64 -5.61 25.57
N ILE A 36 9.64 -5.05 24.95
CA ILE A 36 9.76 -4.28 23.71
C ILE A 36 9.34 -2.83 23.96
N THR A 37 10.04 -1.89 23.38
CA THR A 37 9.64 -0.48 23.40
C THR A 37 8.61 -0.19 22.31
N SER A 38 7.85 0.90 22.45
CA SER A 38 6.89 1.34 21.43
C SER A 38 7.58 1.60 20.08
N GLU A 39 8.80 2.15 20.08
CA GLU A 39 9.57 2.38 18.86
C GLU A 39 10.00 1.08 18.18
N GLU A 40 10.41 0.09 18.95
CA GLU A 40 10.75 -1.24 18.40
C GLU A 40 9.52 -1.95 17.85
N ALA A 41 8.39 -1.87 18.55
CA ALA A 41 7.13 -2.40 18.08
C ALA A 41 6.69 -1.76 16.75
N ALA A 42 6.82 -0.44 16.61
CA ALA A 42 6.54 0.28 15.37
C ALA A 42 7.43 -0.20 14.20
N LYS A 43 8.71 -0.51 14.46
CA LYS A 43 9.65 -1.04 13.46
C LYS A 43 9.33 -2.47 13.02
N ASN A 44 8.57 -3.22 13.80
CA ASN A 44 8.11 -4.57 13.47
C ASN A 44 6.83 -4.60 12.64
N THR A 45 6.27 -3.45 12.27
CA THR A 45 5.08 -3.40 11.41
C THR A 45 5.42 -3.74 9.96
N ILE A 46 4.47 -4.36 9.25
CA ILE A 46 4.58 -4.64 7.81
C ILE A 46 4.83 -3.34 7.03
N ALA A 47 4.11 -2.26 7.37
CA ALA A 47 4.26 -0.97 6.73
C ALA A 47 5.70 -0.42 6.86
N TYR A 48 6.28 -0.47 8.05
CA TYR A 48 7.67 -0.05 8.26
C TYR A 48 8.64 -0.88 7.43
N GLY A 49 8.47 -2.21 7.41
CA GLY A 49 9.30 -3.12 6.63
C GLY A 49 9.26 -2.81 5.13
N ILE A 50 8.06 -2.57 4.57
CA ILE A 50 7.88 -2.20 3.18
C ILE A 50 8.53 -0.84 2.87
N LEU A 51 8.26 0.18 3.68
CA LEU A 51 8.83 1.51 3.48
C LEU A 51 10.37 1.48 3.56
N LYS A 52 10.92 0.76 4.53
CA LYS A 52 12.37 0.60 4.70
C LYS A 52 13.02 -0.09 3.50
N SER A 53 12.42 -1.16 2.97
CA SER A 53 12.96 -1.91 1.84
C SER A 53 12.95 -1.12 0.53
N HIS A 54 12.03 -0.15 0.39
CA HIS A 54 11.88 0.68 -0.81
C HIS A 54 12.51 2.08 -0.65
N ASN A 55 13.01 2.40 0.54
CA ASN A 55 13.65 3.69 0.78
C ASN A 55 15.07 3.70 0.23
N THR A 56 15.35 4.63 -0.65
CA THR A 56 16.69 4.86 -1.24
C THR A 56 17.50 5.93 -0.49
N SER A 57 16.93 6.52 0.57
CA SER A 57 17.65 7.42 1.46
C SER A 57 18.05 6.72 2.75
N ASP A 58 19.07 7.21 3.42
CA ASP A 58 19.51 6.71 4.73
C ASP A 58 18.65 7.24 5.89
N ASN A 59 17.62 8.05 5.59
CA ASN A 59 16.79 8.69 6.59
C ASN A 59 15.35 8.16 6.53
N MET A 60 14.86 7.60 7.64
CA MET A 60 13.48 7.11 7.76
C MET A 60 12.45 8.19 8.05
N ASP A 61 12.86 9.41 8.42
CA ASP A 61 11.95 10.56 8.60
C ASP A 61 11.70 11.30 7.28
N LYS A 62 12.60 11.12 6.30
CA LYS A 62 12.49 11.70 4.95
C LYS A 62 12.72 10.63 3.92
N LEU A 63 11.66 9.89 3.62
CA LEU A 63 11.71 8.76 2.71
C LEU A 63 11.87 9.21 1.25
N LYS A 64 12.71 8.49 0.52
CA LYS A 64 12.83 8.56 -0.94
C LYS A 64 12.49 7.18 -1.50
N ILE A 65 11.20 6.96 -1.72
CA ILE A 65 10.68 5.65 -2.10
C ILE A 65 10.89 5.40 -3.60
N LYS A 66 11.40 4.21 -3.91
CA LYS A 66 11.43 3.65 -5.27
C LYS A 66 10.34 2.61 -5.39
N PHE A 67 9.38 2.84 -6.27
CA PHE A 67 8.30 1.90 -6.53
C PHE A 67 8.75 0.77 -7.46
N ASP A 68 8.25 -0.45 -7.22
CA ASP A 68 8.54 -1.62 -8.07
C ASP A 68 7.61 -1.69 -9.27
N LYS A 69 6.35 -1.35 -9.07
CA LYS A 69 5.27 -1.48 -10.05
C LYS A 69 4.25 -0.37 -9.88
N MET A 70 3.54 -0.07 -10.93
CA MET A 70 2.40 0.83 -10.95
C MET A 70 1.16 0.06 -11.36
N THR A 71 0.04 0.30 -10.69
CA THR A 71 -1.25 -0.27 -11.05
C THR A 71 -2.32 0.80 -11.08
N SER A 72 -3.27 0.66 -11.97
CA SER A 72 -4.50 1.45 -11.95
C SER A 72 -5.70 0.55 -12.19
N HIS A 73 -6.88 1.07 -11.90
CA HIS A 73 -8.12 0.42 -12.28
C HIS A 73 -8.67 0.99 -13.59
N ASP A 74 -9.64 0.30 -14.17
CA ASP A 74 -10.24 0.57 -15.46
C ASP A 74 -10.78 2.00 -15.63
N ILE A 75 -11.43 2.57 -14.61
CA ILE A 75 -12.02 3.92 -14.68
C ILE A 75 -10.95 5.00 -14.86
N THR A 76 -9.82 4.90 -14.18
CA THR A 76 -8.76 5.91 -14.26
C THR A 76 -7.84 5.73 -15.46
N PHE A 77 -7.84 4.57 -16.09
CA PHE A 77 -6.93 4.24 -17.19
C PHE A 77 -7.00 5.23 -18.35
N VAL A 78 -8.22 5.64 -18.76
CA VAL A 78 -8.39 6.58 -19.89
C VAL A 78 -7.69 7.90 -19.62
N GLY A 79 -7.86 8.47 -18.43
CA GLY A 79 -7.21 9.72 -18.05
C GLY A 79 -5.69 9.58 -17.98
N ILE A 80 -5.19 8.46 -17.47
CA ILE A 80 -3.76 8.15 -17.40
C ILE A 80 -3.15 8.10 -18.81
N ILE A 81 -3.76 7.34 -19.73
CA ILE A 81 -3.26 7.19 -21.10
C ILE A 81 -3.32 8.51 -21.86
N GLN A 82 -4.40 9.26 -21.75
CA GLN A 82 -4.53 10.56 -22.41
C GLN A 82 -3.45 11.55 -21.93
N THR A 83 -3.25 11.61 -20.63
CA THR A 83 -2.21 12.47 -20.04
C THR A 83 -0.81 12.04 -20.44
N ALA A 84 -0.54 10.73 -20.40
CA ALA A 84 0.75 10.17 -20.79
C ALA A 84 1.10 10.50 -22.25
N ARG A 85 0.16 10.27 -23.17
CA ARG A 85 0.33 10.60 -24.60
C ARG A 85 0.51 12.10 -24.84
N ALA A 86 -0.32 12.93 -24.19
CA ALA A 86 -0.20 14.38 -24.29
C ALA A 86 1.14 14.90 -23.78
N SER A 87 1.76 14.20 -22.82
CA SER A 87 3.09 14.50 -22.29
C SER A 87 4.25 13.93 -23.13
N GLY A 88 3.94 13.23 -24.23
CA GLY A 88 4.96 12.58 -25.07
C GLY A 88 5.57 11.33 -24.44
N LEU A 89 4.92 10.72 -23.46
CA LEU A 89 5.38 9.49 -22.84
C LEU A 89 5.07 8.31 -23.78
N GLU A 90 6.10 7.61 -24.23
CA GLU A 90 5.98 6.43 -25.09
C GLU A 90 5.84 5.14 -24.30
N LYS A 91 6.46 5.09 -23.12
CA LYS A 91 6.47 3.90 -22.24
C LYS A 91 6.52 4.31 -20.78
N PHE A 92 5.80 3.56 -19.94
CA PHE A 92 5.92 3.73 -18.49
C PHE A 92 7.32 3.34 -18.01
N PRO A 93 7.94 4.13 -17.10
CA PRO A 93 9.29 3.89 -16.61
C PRO A 93 9.41 2.66 -15.69
N ILE A 94 8.29 2.18 -15.17
CA ILE A 94 8.19 0.99 -14.31
C ILE A 94 7.07 0.07 -14.83
N PRO A 95 7.07 -1.21 -14.50
CA PRO A 95 6.02 -2.13 -14.90
C PRO A 95 4.63 -1.62 -14.49
N TYR A 96 3.72 -1.63 -15.44
CA TYR A 96 2.36 -1.15 -15.26
C TYR A 96 1.36 -2.28 -15.43
N VAL A 97 0.34 -2.32 -14.57
CA VAL A 97 -0.76 -3.29 -14.63
C VAL A 97 -2.10 -2.58 -14.57
N LEU A 98 -2.94 -2.85 -15.53
CA LEU A 98 -4.34 -2.46 -15.52
C LEU A 98 -5.17 -3.55 -14.84
N THR A 99 -5.98 -3.16 -13.85
CA THR A 99 -6.89 -4.07 -13.16
C THR A 99 -8.33 -3.75 -13.47
N ASN A 100 -9.11 -4.78 -13.81
CA ASN A 100 -10.56 -4.70 -13.98
C ASN A 100 -11.26 -4.99 -12.66
N CYS A 101 -11.59 -3.98 -11.91
CA CYS A 101 -12.16 -4.14 -10.57
C CYS A 101 -13.47 -3.40 -10.33
N HIS A 102 -14.03 -2.76 -11.37
CA HIS A 102 -15.28 -2.01 -11.29
C HIS A 102 -16.33 -2.48 -12.29
N ASN A 103 -17.09 -1.57 -12.85
CA ASN A 103 -18.22 -1.83 -13.75
C ASN A 103 -17.81 -2.11 -15.19
N SER A 104 -16.56 -2.46 -15.46
CA SER A 104 -16.03 -2.69 -16.80
C SER A 104 -16.75 -3.80 -17.57
N LEU A 105 -17.40 -4.72 -16.87
CA LEU A 105 -18.22 -5.78 -17.47
C LEU A 105 -19.61 -5.29 -17.91
N CYS A 106 -20.11 -4.19 -17.34
CA CYS A 106 -21.48 -3.72 -17.50
C CYS A 106 -21.59 -2.42 -18.29
N ALA A 107 -20.51 -1.63 -18.41
CA ALA A 107 -20.53 -0.34 -19.06
C ALA A 107 -19.96 -0.42 -20.49
N VAL A 108 -20.73 0.03 -21.48
CA VAL A 108 -20.33 0.01 -22.89
C VAL A 108 -19.02 0.77 -23.15
N SER A 109 -18.80 1.87 -22.44
CA SER A 109 -17.55 2.65 -22.51
C SER A 109 -16.30 1.86 -22.09
N TYR A 110 -16.44 0.89 -21.22
CA TYR A 110 -15.35 0.04 -20.76
C TYR A 110 -15.07 -1.15 -21.67
N THR A 111 -16.03 -1.53 -22.52
CA THR A 111 -15.81 -2.57 -23.53
C THR A 111 -14.72 -2.13 -24.51
N HIS A 112 -14.65 -0.84 -24.86
CA HIS A 112 -13.58 -0.30 -25.69
C HIS A 112 -12.23 -0.27 -24.97
N LEU A 113 -12.22 -0.08 -23.66
CA LEU A 113 -10.98 -0.16 -22.86
C LEU A 113 -10.39 -1.56 -22.83
N ARG A 114 -11.23 -2.60 -22.76
CA ARG A 114 -10.79 -3.99 -22.81
C ARG A 114 -10.08 -4.35 -24.13
N ALA A 115 -10.49 -3.75 -25.23
CA ALA A 115 -9.81 -3.95 -26.51
C ALA A 115 -8.35 -3.44 -26.52
N HIS A 116 -7.99 -2.58 -25.56
CA HIS A 116 -6.64 -2.04 -25.37
C HIS A 116 -5.86 -2.67 -24.22
N GLU A 117 -6.45 -3.63 -23.50
CA GLU A 117 -5.79 -4.30 -22.36
C GLU A 117 -4.54 -5.11 -22.76
N THR A 118 -4.44 -5.49 -24.02
CA THR A 118 -3.26 -6.22 -24.54
C THR A 118 -2.11 -5.30 -24.93
N CYS A 119 -2.32 -3.99 -24.96
CA CYS A 119 -1.28 -3.01 -25.25
C CYS A 119 -0.67 -2.52 -23.94
N ALA A 120 0.31 -3.24 -23.40
CA ALA A 120 1.18 -2.75 -22.32
C ALA A 120 2.10 -1.61 -22.81
N ASP A 121 2.18 -1.41 -24.12
CA ASP A 121 2.89 -0.31 -24.77
C ASP A 121 1.88 0.82 -25.09
N LEU A 122 2.25 2.05 -24.76
CA LEU A 122 1.46 3.26 -25.03
C LEU A 122 1.41 3.56 -26.53
#